data_e5fd2baf0e9d3283bc34660acb31eed6
#
_entry.id   e5fd2baf0e9d3283bc34660acb31eed6
#
_cell.length_a   1.000
_cell.length_b   1.000
_cell.length_c   1.000
_cell.angle_alpha   90.00
_cell.angle_beta   90.00
_cell.angle_gamma   90.00
#
_symmetry.space_group_name_H-M   'P 1'
#
loop_
_entity.id
_entity.type
_entity.pdbx_description
1 polymer ?
#
loop_
_entity_poly.entity_id
_entity_poly.type
_entity_poly.pdbx_seq_one_letter_code
_entity_poly.pdbx_strand_id
1 'polypeptide(L)'
;MVGIIGAVRDIERLRQIVLVLIRHGFGEVVDRAGLGRYLRRTSLPPQAANESTLELEGKLTDVHRVSLAERVRLVLQDLGPSFVKLGQILSTRPDILPPDVIAELKKLQDRVPPVLYADLEAELTAELGAPISEVFESLDEVPLASASVAQVHRARLRVGERVDDVVLKIQRPNIRDTVERDIELLFILARALERSIPEARIYAPVGLVSEFERAITDELDFNREADHAERFARAFVGDPGVKFPVVYREVSRKKALALEFLRGVKLSDALAHGHSGERLAKNLLHALFKQIFEDGFF
;
A
#
# COMPACT_ATOMS: atom_id res chain seq x y z
N MET A 1 -15.20 0.91 27.61
CA MET A 1 -14.92 -0.46 27.07
C MET A 1 -14.08 -0.44 25.78
N VAL A 2 -14.28 0.53 24.89
CA VAL A 2 -13.52 0.66 23.62
C VAL A 2 -12.01 0.84 23.82
N GLY A 3 -11.57 1.61 24.84
CA GLY A 3 -10.14 1.88 25.07
C GLY A 3 -9.29 0.68 25.52
N ILE A 4 -9.89 -0.31 26.22
CA ILE A 4 -9.15 -1.49 26.71
C ILE A 4 -8.93 -2.49 25.56
N ILE A 5 -9.90 -2.63 24.67
CA ILE A 5 -9.80 -3.53 23.50
C ILE A 5 -8.78 -2.98 22.49
N GLY A 6 -8.73 -1.66 22.30
CA GLY A 6 -7.70 -1.02 21.47
C GLY A 6 -6.30 -1.27 22.00
N ALA A 7 -6.06 -0.97 23.29
CA ALA A 7 -4.76 -1.17 23.93
C ALA A 7 -4.26 -2.63 23.88
N VAL A 8 -5.15 -3.62 23.97
CA VAL A 8 -4.79 -5.05 23.87
C VAL A 8 -4.39 -5.41 22.43
N ARG A 9 -5.13 -4.91 21.43
CA ARG A 9 -4.82 -5.14 20.00
C ARG A 9 -3.48 -4.49 19.60
N ASP A 10 -3.19 -3.30 20.13
CA ASP A 10 -1.96 -2.59 19.86
C ASP A 10 -0.75 -3.31 20.46
N ILE A 11 -0.90 -3.90 21.66
CA ILE A 11 0.14 -4.72 22.29
C ILE A 11 0.38 -6.01 21.48
N GLU A 12 -0.67 -6.65 20.98
CA GLU A 12 -0.55 -7.86 20.19
C GLU A 12 0.12 -7.58 18.83
N ARG A 13 -0.25 -6.47 18.17
CA ARG A 13 0.38 -6.02 16.94
C ARG A 13 1.84 -5.65 17.13
N LEU A 14 2.17 -4.92 18.20
CA LEU A 14 3.56 -4.61 18.55
C LEU A 14 4.37 -5.88 18.81
N ARG A 15 3.79 -6.86 19.50
CA ARG A 15 4.43 -8.17 19.71
C ARG A 15 4.69 -8.88 18.36
N GLN A 16 3.74 -8.87 17.45
CA GLN A 16 3.92 -9.43 16.10
C GLN A 16 5.10 -8.77 15.39
N ILE A 17 5.19 -7.43 15.42
CA ILE A 17 6.29 -6.67 14.82
C ILE A 17 7.62 -7.11 15.42
N VAL A 18 7.72 -7.18 16.75
CA VAL A 18 8.94 -7.59 17.46
C VAL A 18 9.35 -9.02 17.09
N LEU A 19 8.40 -9.95 17.02
CA LEU A 19 8.67 -11.34 16.62
C LEU A 19 9.16 -11.45 15.17
N VAL A 20 8.58 -10.69 14.25
CA VAL A 20 9.02 -10.64 12.85
C VAL A 20 10.45 -10.08 12.76
N LEU A 21 10.76 -9.00 13.49
CA LEU A 21 12.12 -8.44 13.55
C LEU A 21 13.14 -9.47 14.05
N ILE A 22 12.83 -10.19 15.14
CA ILE A 22 13.71 -11.23 15.68
C ILE A 22 13.90 -12.35 14.67
N ARG A 23 12.83 -12.84 14.06
CA ARG A 23 12.86 -13.91 13.03
C ARG A 23 13.81 -13.57 11.89
N HIS A 24 13.84 -12.32 11.46
CA HIS A 24 14.73 -11.85 10.40
C HIS A 24 16.10 -11.36 10.91
N GLY A 25 16.46 -11.71 12.18
CA GLY A 25 17.80 -11.48 12.75
C GLY A 25 18.06 -10.05 13.21
N PHE A 26 17.02 -9.26 13.50
CA PHE A 26 17.12 -7.92 14.10
C PHE A 26 16.98 -7.95 15.64
N GLY A 27 17.26 -9.08 16.28
CA GLY A 27 17.14 -9.24 17.73
C GLY A 27 17.96 -8.22 18.53
N GLU A 28 19.20 -7.94 18.10
CA GLU A 28 20.05 -6.92 18.73
C GLU A 28 19.42 -5.52 18.69
N VAL A 29 18.80 -5.15 17.57
CA VAL A 29 18.07 -3.87 17.43
C VAL A 29 16.88 -3.83 18.39
N VAL A 30 16.13 -4.93 18.49
CA VAL A 30 15.01 -5.09 19.43
C VAL A 30 15.46 -4.93 20.87
N ASP A 31 16.59 -5.54 21.25
CA ASP A 31 17.13 -5.45 22.61
C ASP A 31 17.65 -4.05 22.92
N ARG A 32 18.42 -3.44 22.03
CA ARG A 32 18.93 -2.06 22.16
C ARG A 32 17.80 -1.04 22.23
N ALA A 33 16.72 -1.24 21.49
CA ALA A 33 15.53 -0.38 21.52
C ALA A 33 14.63 -0.65 22.74
N GLY A 34 14.96 -1.63 23.59
CA GLY A 34 14.20 -1.97 24.80
C GLY A 34 12.82 -2.56 24.50
N LEU A 35 12.62 -3.08 23.26
CA LEU A 35 11.34 -3.62 22.81
C LEU A 35 11.08 -5.05 23.32
N GLY A 36 12.10 -5.78 23.76
CA GLY A 36 12.00 -7.14 24.31
C GLY A 36 11.05 -7.27 25.50
N ARG A 37 10.80 -6.16 26.24
CA ARG A 37 9.83 -6.11 27.35
C ARG A 37 8.39 -6.46 26.92
N TYR A 38 8.02 -6.24 25.67
CA TYR A 38 6.68 -6.52 25.13
C TYR A 38 6.48 -8.02 24.89
N LEU A 39 7.55 -8.83 24.79
CA LEU A 39 7.47 -10.27 24.69
C LEU A 39 7.16 -10.95 26.03
N ARG A 40 7.54 -10.34 27.17
CA ARG A 40 7.47 -10.94 28.51
C ARG A 40 6.11 -10.78 29.21
N ARG A 41 5.19 -9.97 28.71
CA ARG A 41 3.94 -9.60 29.40
C ARG A 41 2.75 -10.54 29.19
N THR A 42 2.89 -11.62 28.45
CA THR A 42 1.85 -12.64 28.30
C THR A 42 2.44 -13.99 28.65
N SER A 43 1.91 -14.59 29.73
CA SER A 43 2.17 -15.98 30.12
C SER A 43 1.65 -16.92 29.02
N LEU A 44 2.53 -17.33 28.11
CA LEU A 44 2.30 -18.53 27.29
C LEU A 44 2.45 -19.74 28.22
N PRO A 45 1.59 -20.77 28.09
CA PRO A 45 1.83 -22.03 28.79
C PRO A 45 3.19 -22.61 28.37
N PRO A 46 3.96 -23.23 29.32
CA PRO A 46 5.35 -23.66 29.08
C PRO A 46 5.55 -24.63 27.91
N GLN A 47 4.50 -25.27 27.41
CA GLN A 47 4.57 -26.24 26.32
C GLN A 47 4.68 -25.61 24.92
N ALA A 48 4.18 -24.38 24.70
CA ALA A 48 4.30 -23.71 23.43
C ALA A 48 5.67 -22.99 23.23
N ALA A 49 6.44 -22.83 24.32
CA ALA A 49 7.75 -22.19 24.26
C ALA A 49 8.86 -23.10 23.70
N ASN A 50 8.74 -24.42 23.86
CA ASN A 50 9.78 -25.36 23.44
C ASN A 50 9.72 -25.73 21.94
N GLU A 51 8.52 -25.79 21.34
CA GLU A 51 8.40 -26.08 19.92
C GLU A 51 8.79 -24.85 19.05
N SER A 52 8.47 -23.63 19.53
CA SER A 52 8.85 -22.41 18.83
C SER A 52 10.34 -22.10 18.88
N THR A 53 11.08 -22.57 19.89
CA THR A 53 12.53 -22.30 20.01
C THR A 53 13.34 -23.17 19.04
N LEU A 54 12.97 -24.43 18.87
CA LEU A 54 13.65 -25.37 17.94
C LEU A 54 13.37 -25.05 16.47
N GLU A 55 12.16 -24.61 16.14
CA GLU A 55 11.85 -24.12 14.79
C GLU A 55 12.52 -22.76 14.47
N LEU A 56 12.72 -21.91 15.49
CA LEU A 56 13.45 -20.65 15.37
C LEU A 56 14.96 -20.91 15.16
N GLU A 57 15.56 -21.86 15.86
CA GLU A 57 16.98 -22.21 15.67
C GLU A 57 17.26 -22.81 14.29
N GLY A 58 16.38 -23.64 13.74
CA GLY A 58 16.52 -24.18 12.39
C GLY A 58 16.40 -23.13 11.28
N LYS A 59 15.61 -22.07 11.51
CA LYS A 59 15.45 -20.93 10.57
C LYS A 59 16.53 -19.85 10.72
N LEU A 60 17.18 -19.76 11.88
CA LEU A 60 18.29 -18.82 12.14
C LEU A 60 19.55 -19.18 11.32
N THR A 61 19.75 -20.43 10.95
CA THR A 61 20.89 -20.86 10.12
C THR A 61 20.78 -20.41 8.66
N ASP A 62 19.56 -20.22 8.14
CA ASP A 62 19.35 -19.70 6.78
C ASP A 62 19.44 -18.16 6.70
N VAL A 63 19.20 -17.46 7.80
CA VAL A 63 19.24 -15.97 7.87
C VAL A 63 20.64 -15.43 7.62
N HIS A 64 21.70 -16.16 7.95
CA HIS A 64 23.10 -15.76 7.70
C HIS A 64 23.51 -15.80 6.22
N ARG A 65 22.69 -16.40 5.34
CA ARG A 65 22.92 -16.43 3.89
C ARG A 65 22.26 -15.29 3.14
N VAL A 66 21.37 -14.54 3.80
CA VAL A 66 20.54 -13.48 3.20
C VAL A 66 21.15 -12.12 3.55
N SER A 67 21.27 -11.22 2.57
CA SER A 67 21.82 -9.88 2.80
C SER A 67 20.94 -9.05 3.76
N LEU A 68 21.55 -8.03 4.41
CA LEU A 68 20.81 -7.12 5.28
C LEU A 68 19.64 -6.45 4.54
N ALA A 69 19.88 -6.02 3.30
CA ALA A 69 18.87 -5.39 2.45
C ALA A 69 17.68 -6.32 2.17
N GLU A 70 17.94 -7.58 1.85
CA GLU A 70 16.92 -8.58 1.62
C GLU A 70 16.12 -8.89 2.91
N ARG A 71 16.80 -8.96 4.06
CA ARG A 71 16.14 -9.15 5.36
C ARG A 71 15.18 -8.01 5.68
N VAL A 72 15.56 -6.76 5.41
CA VAL A 72 14.68 -5.58 5.55
C VAL A 72 13.44 -5.75 4.67
N ARG A 73 13.60 -6.13 3.41
CA ARG A 73 12.47 -6.38 2.50
C ARG A 73 11.52 -7.45 3.05
N LEU A 74 12.07 -8.58 3.51
CA LEU A 74 11.28 -9.69 4.06
C LEU A 74 10.52 -9.29 5.33
N VAL A 75 11.11 -8.49 6.22
CA VAL A 75 10.42 -7.91 7.38
C VAL A 75 9.20 -7.12 6.95
N LEU A 76 9.36 -6.22 5.97
CA LEU A 76 8.25 -5.38 5.50
C LEU A 76 7.13 -6.23 4.84
N GLN A 77 7.49 -7.29 4.12
CA GLN A 77 6.53 -8.22 3.54
C GLN A 77 5.74 -8.99 4.61
N ASP A 78 6.43 -9.54 5.62
CA ASP A 78 5.80 -10.30 6.70
C ASP A 78 4.93 -9.45 7.61
N LEU A 79 5.24 -8.15 7.73
CA LEU A 79 4.44 -7.18 8.49
C LEU A 79 3.17 -6.73 7.78
N GLY A 80 3.10 -6.95 6.46
CA GLY A 80 1.88 -6.76 5.68
C GLY A 80 1.74 -5.40 4.97
N PRO A 81 0.53 -5.08 4.49
CA PRO A 81 0.29 -4.03 3.49
C PRO A 81 0.83 -2.64 3.82
N SER A 82 0.63 -2.16 5.05
CA SER A 82 1.12 -0.84 5.50
C SER A 82 2.65 -0.76 5.42
N PHE A 83 3.34 -1.83 5.84
CA PHE A 83 4.79 -1.89 5.83
C PHE A 83 5.36 -2.10 4.41
N VAL A 84 4.67 -2.87 3.57
CA VAL A 84 5.01 -2.98 2.14
C VAL A 84 4.96 -1.60 1.49
N LYS A 85 3.91 -0.82 1.77
CA LYS A 85 3.76 0.54 1.25
C LYS A 85 4.85 1.49 1.76
N LEU A 86 5.19 1.40 3.05
CA LEU A 86 6.33 2.12 3.61
C LEU A 86 7.62 1.80 2.84
N GLY A 87 7.90 0.52 2.59
CA GLY A 87 9.08 0.10 1.83
C GLY A 87 9.09 0.61 0.39
N GLN A 88 7.94 0.68 -0.26
CA GLN A 88 7.81 1.22 -1.62
C GLN A 88 8.13 2.72 -1.65
N ILE A 89 7.59 3.51 -0.70
CA ILE A 89 7.92 4.93 -0.57
C ILE A 89 9.43 5.10 -0.30
N LEU A 90 9.98 4.33 0.62
CA LEU A 90 11.42 4.36 0.92
C LEU A 90 12.29 3.96 -0.27
N SER A 91 11.80 3.11 -1.19
CA SER A 91 12.52 2.72 -2.41
C SER A 91 12.75 3.87 -3.40
N THR A 92 12.03 4.97 -3.24
CA THR A 92 12.17 6.19 -4.06
C THR A 92 13.08 7.25 -3.42
N ARG A 93 13.72 6.94 -2.28
CA ARG A 93 14.53 7.87 -1.47
C ARG A 93 16.01 7.49 -1.49
N PRO A 94 16.74 7.72 -2.62
CA PRO A 94 18.18 7.45 -2.72
C PRO A 94 19.03 8.41 -1.89
N ASP A 95 18.44 9.47 -1.38
CA ASP A 95 19.02 10.42 -0.43
C ASP A 95 19.16 9.86 0.99
N ILE A 96 18.37 8.83 1.34
CA ILE A 96 18.28 8.27 2.69
C ILE A 96 18.87 6.85 2.74
N LEU A 97 18.58 6.02 1.73
CA LEU A 97 18.90 4.60 1.76
C LEU A 97 20.03 4.22 0.79
N PRO A 98 20.90 3.26 1.20
CA PRO A 98 21.90 2.70 0.31
C PRO A 98 21.31 2.05 -0.95
N PRO A 99 22.05 2.04 -2.08
CA PRO A 99 21.55 1.51 -3.36
C PRO A 99 21.11 0.04 -3.33
N ASP A 100 21.76 -0.79 -2.53
CA ASP A 100 21.44 -2.21 -2.36
C ASP A 100 20.10 -2.40 -1.63
N VAL A 101 19.83 -1.58 -0.62
CA VAL A 101 18.52 -1.56 0.08
C VAL A 101 17.43 -1.10 -0.87
N ILE A 102 17.64 -0.03 -1.63
CA ILE A 102 16.69 0.45 -2.64
C ILE A 102 16.38 -0.63 -3.68
N ALA A 103 17.41 -1.33 -4.17
CA ALA A 103 17.25 -2.41 -5.15
C ALA A 103 16.38 -3.56 -4.61
N GLU A 104 16.52 -3.89 -3.32
CA GLU A 104 15.66 -4.89 -2.67
C GLU A 104 14.24 -4.35 -2.45
N LEU A 105 14.08 -3.13 -1.94
CA LEU A 105 12.77 -2.54 -1.70
C LEU A 105 11.94 -2.37 -2.99
N LYS A 106 12.58 -2.10 -4.13
CA LYS A 106 11.90 -2.09 -5.44
C LYS A 106 11.27 -3.43 -5.84
N LYS A 107 11.67 -4.54 -5.21
CA LYS A 107 11.05 -5.87 -5.42
C LYS A 107 9.75 -6.04 -4.63
N LEU A 108 9.43 -5.11 -3.70
CA LEU A 108 8.16 -5.14 -2.97
C LEU A 108 7.00 -4.95 -3.94
N GLN A 109 6.18 -5.98 -4.06
CA GLN A 109 5.02 -5.97 -4.94
C GLN A 109 3.76 -5.64 -4.16
N ASP A 110 2.91 -4.80 -4.73
CA ASP A 110 1.57 -4.51 -4.19
C ASP A 110 0.56 -5.66 -4.37
N ARG A 111 1.01 -6.84 -4.74
CA ARG A 111 0.13 -8.00 -4.93
C ARG A 111 -0.21 -8.60 -3.57
N VAL A 112 -1.33 -8.19 -3.04
CA VAL A 112 -1.92 -8.76 -1.83
C VAL A 112 -3.04 -9.72 -2.25
N PRO A 113 -3.21 -10.89 -1.61
CA PRO A 113 -4.33 -11.77 -1.90
C PRO A 113 -5.66 -11.00 -1.87
N PRO A 114 -6.57 -11.26 -2.81
CA PRO A 114 -7.86 -10.61 -2.81
C PRO A 114 -8.64 -10.96 -1.54
N VAL A 115 -9.42 -10.00 -1.03
CA VAL A 115 -10.45 -10.26 0.00
C VAL A 115 -11.69 -10.82 -0.67
N LEU A 116 -12.53 -11.49 0.09
CA LEU A 116 -13.79 -12.05 -0.42
C LEU A 116 -14.70 -10.93 -0.93
N TYR A 117 -15.37 -11.20 -2.06
CA TYR A 117 -16.29 -10.23 -2.66
C TYR A 117 -17.40 -9.81 -1.68
N ALA A 118 -17.95 -10.74 -0.89
CA ALA A 118 -18.98 -10.45 0.09
C ALA A 118 -18.58 -9.39 1.15
N ASP A 119 -17.29 -9.36 1.53
CA ASP A 119 -16.77 -8.36 2.47
C ASP A 119 -16.68 -6.97 1.81
N LEU A 120 -16.34 -6.92 0.52
CA LEU A 120 -16.31 -5.69 -0.28
C LEU A 120 -17.72 -5.18 -0.60
N GLU A 121 -18.64 -6.08 -0.89
CA GLU A 121 -20.04 -5.75 -1.22
C GLU A 121 -20.70 -4.98 -0.07
N ALA A 122 -20.49 -5.43 1.16
CA ALA A 122 -21.02 -4.76 2.35
C ALA A 122 -20.45 -3.33 2.49
N GLU A 123 -19.14 -3.16 2.32
CA GLU A 123 -18.47 -1.86 2.39
C GLU A 123 -18.94 -0.93 1.26
N LEU A 124 -19.01 -1.46 0.03
CA LEU A 124 -19.44 -0.70 -1.14
C LEU A 124 -20.91 -0.26 -1.03
N THR A 125 -21.81 -1.13 -0.58
CA THR A 125 -23.23 -0.79 -0.36
C THR A 125 -23.38 0.33 0.67
N ALA A 126 -22.60 0.27 1.76
CA ALA A 126 -22.59 1.31 2.78
C ALA A 126 -22.06 2.65 2.24
N GLU A 127 -21.01 2.61 1.41
CA GLU A 127 -20.39 3.81 0.82
C GLU A 127 -21.28 4.46 -0.26
N LEU A 128 -21.97 3.67 -1.08
CA LEU A 128 -22.91 4.14 -2.10
C LEU A 128 -24.21 4.64 -1.52
N GLY A 129 -24.67 4.10 -0.37
CA GLY A 129 -25.96 4.37 0.22
C GLY A 129 -27.15 3.77 -0.55
N ALA A 130 -26.88 2.83 -1.48
CA ALA A 130 -27.86 2.15 -2.30
C ALA A 130 -27.39 0.72 -2.63
N PRO A 131 -28.31 -0.21 -2.92
CA PRO A 131 -27.95 -1.54 -3.41
C PRO A 131 -27.10 -1.48 -4.67
N ILE A 132 -26.06 -2.33 -4.76
CA ILE A 132 -25.16 -2.36 -5.92
C ILE A 132 -25.91 -2.60 -7.21
N SER A 133 -26.96 -3.44 -7.20
CA SER A 133 -27.80 -3.78 -8.37
C SER A 133 -28.60 -2.60 -8.91
N GLU A 134 -28.85 -1.56 -8.12
CA GLU A 134 -29.52 -0.34 -8.58
C GLU A 134 -28.54 0.57 -9.33
N VAL A 135 -27.28 0.60 -8.91
CA VAL A 135 -26.23 1.46 -9.44
C VAL A 135 -25.54 0.81 -10.64
N PHE A 136 -25.20 -0.46 -10.52
CA PHE A 136 -24.49 -1.20 -11.55
C PHE A 136 -25.41 -2.26 -12.22
N GLU A 137 -25.27 -2.40 -13.52
CA GLU A 137 -25.89 -3.52 -14.27
C GLU A 137 -25.17 -4.83 -13.93
N SER A 138 -23.84 -4.78 -13.81
CA SER A 138 -23.00 -5.91 -13.35
C SER A 138 -21.74 -5.40 -12.67
N LEU A 139 -21.25 -6.20 -11.72
CA LEU A 139 -19.96 -6.01 -11.05
C LEU A 139 -19.27 -7.37 -10.98
N ASP A 140 -18.08 -7.48 -11.56
CA ASP A 140 -17.34 -8.72 -11.57
C ASP A 140 -16.82 -9.04 -10.15
N GLU A 141 -17.09 -10.23 -9.64
CA GLU A 141 -16.65 -10.67 -8.32
C GLU A 141 -15.12 -10.91 -8.27
N VAL A 142 -14.54 -11.33 -9.40
CA VAL A 142 -13.10 -11.55 -9.53
C VAL A 142 -12.42 -10.22 -9.84
N PRO A 143 -11.48 -9.75 -9.00
CA PRO A 143 -10.83 -8.48 -9.23
C PRO A 143 -9.87 -8.54 -10.42
N LEU A 144 -9.79 -7.44 -11.18
CA LEU A 144 -8.75 -7.21 -12.20
C LEU A 144 -7.37 -7.03 -11.56
N ALA A 145 -7.34 -6.43 -10.37
CA ALA A 145 -6.12 -6.20 -9.60
C ALA A 145 -6.44 -6.13 -8.10
N SER A 146 -5.47 -6.55 -7.29
CA SER A 146 -5.56 -6.48 -5.83
C SER A 146 -4.27 -5.86 -5.29
N ALA A 147 -4.40 -4.68 -4.69
CA ALA A 147 -3.31 -3.89 -4.12
C ALA A 147 -3.37 -3.86 -2.58
N SER A 148 -2.41 -3.20 -1.96
CA SER A 148 -2.28 -3.08 -0.50
C SER A 148 -3.53 -2.51 0.17
N VAL A 149 -4.10 -1.44 -0.39
CA VAL A 149 -5.22 -0.68 0.21
C VAL A 149 -6.56 -0.91 -0.48
N ALA A 150 -6.58 -1.47 -1.70
CA ALA A 150 -7.80 -1.58 -2.51
C ALA A 150 -7.79 -2.77 -3.47
N GLN A 151 -8.97 -3.11 -3.98
CA GLN A 151 -9.16 -3.98 -5.14
C GLN A 151 -9.81 -3.21 -6.28
N VAL A 152 -9.52 -3.64 -7.50
CA VAL A 152 -10.10 -3.05 -8.72
C VAL A 152 -10.92 -4.12 -9.41
N HIS A 153 -12.20 -3.83 -9.62
CA HIS A 153 -13.15 -4.71 -10.27
C HIS A 153 -13.65 -4.07 -11.56
N ARG A 154 -13.99 -4.90 -12.55
CA ARG A 154 -14.71 -4.42 -13.72
C ARG A 154 -16.20 -4.33 -13.40
N ALA A 155 -16.85 -3.29 -13.89
CA ALA A 155 -18.28 -3.11 -13.69
C ALA A 155 -18.92 -2.47 -14.92
N ARG A 156 -20.25 -2.59 -15.00
CA ARG A 156 -21.08 -1.88 -15.95
C ARG A 156 -21.99 -0.93 -15.18
N LEU A 157 -21.71 0.35 -15.30
CA LEU A 157 -22.38 1.42 -14.56
C LEU A 157 -23.62 1.90 -15.34
N ARG A 158 -24.76 2.04 -14.67
CA ARG A 158 -25.98 2.65 -15.22
C ARG A 158 -25.85 4.18 -15.18
N VAL A 159 -25.89 4.82 -16.33
CA VAL A 159 -25.82 6.28 -16.46
C VAL A 159 -27.03 6.76 -17.26
N GLY A 160 -28.15 7.02 -16.57
CA GLY A 160 -29.44 7.27 -17.21
C GLY A 160 -29.90 6.04 -18.02
N GLU A 161 -30.12 6.21 -19.33
CA GLU A 161 -30.56 5.12 -20.22
C GLU A 161 -29.38 4.30 -20.82
N ARG A 162 -28.13 4.74 -20.62
CA ARG A 162 -26.95 4.03 -21.11
C ARG A 162 -26.24 3.25 -20.01
N VAL A 163 -25.39 2.32 -20.45
CA VAL A 163 -24.52 1.55 -19.57
C VAL A 163 -23.09 1.72 -20.02
N ASP A 164 -22.23 2.18 -19.14
CA ASP A 164 -20.82 2.44 -19.41
C ASP A 164 -19.94 1.35 -18.80
N ASP A 165 -18.91 0.92 -19.54
CA ASP A 165 -17.86 0.02 -19.01
C ASP A 165 -16.94 0.84 -18.07
N VAL A 166 -16.81 0.43 -16.82
CA VAL A 166 -16.01 1.11 -15.81
C VAL A 166 -15.09 0.14 -15.07
N VAL A 167 -14.05 0.67 -14.45
CA VAL A 167 -13.33 0.03 -13.36
C VAL A 167 -13.76 0.67 -12.05
N LEU A 168 -14.05 -0.15 -11.08
CA LEU A 168 -14.41 0.27 -9.73
C LEU A 168 -13.30 -0.12 -8.77
N LYS A 169 -12.60 0.88 -8.23
CA LYS A 169 -11.59 0.73 -7.19
C LYS A 169 -12.29 0.83 -5.85
N ILE A 170 -12.18 -0.20 -5.02
CA ILE A 170 -12.86 -0.31 -3.72
C ILE A 170 -11.81 -0.51 -2.63
N GLN A 171 -11.85 0.27 -1.57
CA GLN A 171 -10.97 0.08 -0.42
C GLN A 171 -11.22 -1.25 0.25
N ARG A 172 -10.16 -1.85 0.78
CA ARG A 172 -10.28 -3.06 1.61
C ARG A 172 -11.03 -2.74 2.89
N PRO A 173 -11.88 -3.65 3.37
CA PRO A 173 -12.57 -3.47 4.65
C PRO A 173 -11.57 -3.21 5.78
N ASN A 174 -11.90 -2.26 6.65
CA ASN A 174 -11.10 -1.90 7.83
C ASN A 174 -9.65 -1.49 7.56
N ILE A 175 -9.28 -1.18 6.30
CA ILE A 175 -7.90 -0.83 5.96
C ILE A 175 -7.43 0.44 6.65
N ARG A 176 -8.32 1.43 6.80
CA ARG A 176 -8.01 2.69 7.50
C ARG A 176 -7.61 2.44 8.94
N ASP A 177 -8.41 1.70 9.70
CA ASP A 177 -8.13 1.38 11.11
C ASP A 177 -6.83 0.58 11.26
N THR A 178 -6.51 -0.26 10.27
CA THR A 178 -5.26 -1.03 10.25
C THR A 178 -4.07 -0.12 10.03
N VAL A 179 -4.16 0.79 9.05
CA VAL A 179 -3.09 1.74 8.71
C VAL A 179 -2.85 2.72 9.86
N GLU A 180 -3.91 3.28 10.45
CA GLU A 180 -3.79 4.21 11.58
C GLU A 180 -3.05 3.57 12.76
N ARG A 181 -3.40 2.33 13.11
CA ARG A 181 -2.69 1.56 14.16
C ARG A 181 -1.23 1.28 13.80
N ASP A 182 -0.96 0.86 12.57
CA ASP A 182 0.41 0.60 12.13
C ASP A 182 1.26 1.87 12.18
N ILE A 183 0.70 3.05 11.84
CA ILE A 183 1.37 4.36 11.96
C ILE A 183 1.70 4.70 13.41
N GLU A 184 0.75 4.53 14.35
CA GLU A 184 1.02 4.77 15.77
C GLU A 184 2.16 3.90 16.29
N LEU A 185 2.18 2.61 15.91
CA LEU A 185 3.25 1.70 16.26
C LEU A 185 4.58 2.08 15.61
N LEU A 186 4.57 2.51 14.34
CA LEU A 186 5.76 3.02 13.66
C LEU A 186 6.34 4.25 14.38
N PHE A 187 5.52 5.18 14.87
CA PHE A 187 5.99 6.29 15.68
C PHE A 187 6.64 5.84 16.99
N ILE A 188 6.07 4.83 17.67
CA ILE A 188 6.66 4.26 18.88
C ILE A 188 8.03 3.65 18.57
N LEU A 189 8.14 2.88 17.49
CA LEU A 189 9.38 2.24 17.05
C LEU A 189 10.42 3.28 16.63
N ALA A 190 10.04 4.29 15.85
CA ALA A 190 10.93 5.36 15.39
C ALA A 190 11.51 6.15 16.57
N ARG A 191 10.67 6.52 17.56
CA ARG A 191 11.12 7.20 18.77
C ARG A 191 12.03 6.32 19.63
N ALA A 192 11.75 5.02 19.72
CA ALA A 192 12.62 4.09 20.43
C ALA A 192 13.98 3.96 19.73
N LEU A 193 13.99 3.90 18.40
CA LEU A 193 15.21 3.83 17.60
C LEU A 193 16.08 5.08 17.78
N GLU A 194 15.50 6.29 17.65
CA GLU A 194 16.22 7.56 17.84
C GLU A 194 16.81 7.73 19.25
N ARG A 195 16.13 7.18 20.26
CA ARG A 195 16.60 7.26 21.66
C ARG A 195 17.73 6.28 21.95
N SER A 196 17.63 5.07 21.39
CA SER A 196 18.49 3.94 21.77
C SER A 196 19.70 3.75 20.84
N ILE A 197 19.61 4.26 19.61
CA ILE A 197 20.64 4.13 18.57
C ILE A 197 20.96 5.53 18.03
N PRO A 198 21.99 6.21 18.58
CA PRO A 198 22.33 7.59 18.18
C PRO A 198 22.64 7.72 16.69
N GLU A 199 23.22 6.70 16.07
CA GLU A 199 23.55 6.64 14.65
C GLU A 199 22.30 6.69 13.74
N ALA A 200 21.16 6.21 14.24
CA ALA A 200 19.91 6.22 13.51
C ALA A 200 19.31 7.63 13.34
N ARG A 201 19.71 8.59 14.17
CA ARG A 201 19.19 9.96 14.13
C ARG A 201 19.47 10.66 12.81
N ILE A 202 20.57 10.31 12.14
CA ILE A 202 20.92 10.88 10.82
C ILE A 202 19.84 10.61 9.75
N TYR A 203 19.09 9.53 9.92
CA TYR A 203 17.99 9.13 9.02
C TYR A 203 16.63 9.74 9.42
N ALA A 204 16.57 10.49 10.52
CA ALA A 204 15.34 11.10 11.04
C ALA A 204 14.12 10.15 11.03
N PRO A 205 14.16 8.98 11.70
CA PRO A 205 13.10 7.96 11.63
C PRO A 205 11.70 8.50 11.92
N VAL A 206 11.54 9.41 12.88
CA VAL A 206 10.25 10.04 13.19
C VAL A 206 9.75 10.89 12.04
N GLY A 207 10.65 11.63 11.37
CA GLY A 207 10.34 12.41 10.16
C GLY A 207 9.87 11.51 9.01
N LEU A 208 10.54 10.38 8.79
CA LEU A 208 10.15 9.38 7.79
C LEU A 208 8.74 8.80 8.03
N VAL A 209 8.42 8.50 9.29
CA VAL A 209 7.07 8.05 9.63
C VAL A 209 6.03 9.13 9.39
N SER A 210 6.35 10.41 9.66
CA SER A 210 5.44 11.53 9.38
C SER A 210 5.21 11.73 7.87
N GLU A 211 6.23 11.56 7.04
CA GLU A 211 6.09 11.58 5.58
C GLU A 211 5.22 10.42 5.08
N PHE A 212 5.47 9.21 5.64
CA PHE A 212 4.65 8.04 5.34
C PHE A 212 3.18 8.23 5.72
N GLU A 213 2.92 8.75 6.93
CA GLU A 213 1.55 9.04 7.40
C GLU A 213 0.79 9.94 6.42
N ARG A 214 1.43 11.02 5.95
CA ARG A 214 0.81 11.91 4.95
C ARG A 214 0.52 11.17 3.65
N ALA A 215 1.50 10.48 3.10
CA ALA A 215 1.38 9.79 1.83
C ALA A 215 0.29 8.72 1.85
N ILE A 216 0.25 7.88 2.90
CA ILE A 216 -0.76 6.80 2.98
C ILE A 216 -2.16 7.33 3.31
N THR A 217 -2.26 8.41 4.09
CA THR A 217 -3.55 9.06 4.38
C THR A 217 -4.16 9.66 3.12
N ASP A 218 -3.33 10.25 2.27
CA ASP A 218 -3.75 10.78 0.97
C ASP A 218 -4.22 9.65 0.03
N GLU A 219 -3.53 8.52 0.02
CA GLU A 219 -3.90 7.33 -0.76
C GLU A 219 -5.21 6.68 -0.28
N LEU A 220 -5.57 6.85 0.99
CA LEU A 220 -6.83 6.39 1.57
C LEU A 220 -8.02 7.34 1.33
N ASP A 221 -7.87 8.36 0.49
CA ASP A 221 -8.98 9.22 0.08
C ASP A 221 -9.09 9.27 -1.45
N PHE A 222 -9.96 8.42 -1.99
CA PHE A 222 -10.13 8.33 -3.44
C PHE A 222 -10.76 9.57 -4.08
N ASN A 223 -11.33 10.51 -3.31
CA ASN A 223 -11.73 11.79 -3.84
C ASN A 223 -10.50 12.56 -4.38
N ARG A 224 -9.34 12.45 -3.72
CA ARG A 224 -8.10 13.08 -4.19
C ARG A 224 -7.62 12.49 -5.50
N GLU A 225 -7.68 11.16 -5.64
CA GLU A 225 -7.32 10.48 -6.90
C GLU A 225 -8.27 10.90 -8.03
N ALA A 226 -9.56 11.03 -7.73
CA ALA A 226 -10.56 11.54 -8.67
C ALA A 226 -10.27 13.00 -9.08
N ASP A 227 -9.95 13.88 -8.11
CA ASP A 227 -9.60 15.28 -8.38
C ASP A 227 -8.35 15.40 -9.26
N HIS A 228 -7.33 14.57 -8.98
CA HIS A 228 -6.12 14.51 -9.78
C HIS A 228 -6.40 14.02 -11.21
N ALA A 229 -7.18 12.93 -11.35
CA ALA A 229 -7.54 12.40 -12.67
C ALA A 229 -8.28 13.43 -13.53
N GLU A 230 -9.24 14.16 -12.93
CA GLU A 230 -9.94 15.25 -13.63
C GLU A 230 -9.05 16.43 -13.95
N ARG A 231 -8.10 16.79 -13.06
CA ARG A 231 -7.13 17.86 -13.30
C ARG A 231 -6.26 17.52 -14.51
N PHE A 232 -5.73 16.29 -14.57
CA PHE A 232 -4.98 15.83 -15.73
C PHE A 232 -5.84 15.80 -16.98
N ALA A 233 -7.06 15.27 -16.91
CA ALA A 233 -7.97 15.24 -18.06
C ALA A 233 -8.23 16.63 -18.64
N ARG A 234 -8.41 17.65 -17.77
CA ARG A 234 -8.57 19.07 -18.20
C ARG A 234 -7.30 19.61 -18.86
N ALA A 235 -6.12 19.31 -18.29
CA ALA A 235 -4.83 19.81 -18.82
C ALA A 235 -4.52 19.27 -20.22
N PHE A 236 -5.03 18.08 -20.56
CA PHE A 236 -4.79 17.42 -21.84
C PHE A 236 -6.00 17.42 -22.78
N VAL A 237 -6.97 18.31 -22.57
CA VAL A 237 -8.10 18.45 -23.50
C VAL A 237 -7.60 18.80 -24.89
N GLY A 238 -8.01 17.99 -25.89
CA GLY A 238 -7.61 18.19 -27.29
C GLY A 238 -6.25 17.59 -27.66
N ASP A 239 -5.52 16.99 -26.74
CA ASP A 239 -4.28 16.27 -27.04
C ASP A 239 -4.59 14.85 -27.56
N PRO A 240 -4.25 14.52 -28.83
CA PRO A 240 -4.54 13.19 -29.38
C PRO A 240 -3.56 12.11 -28.91
N GLY A 241 -2.47 12.50 -28.25
CA GLY A 241 -1.41 11.61 -27.79
C GLY A 241 -1.61 11.05 -26.39
N VAL A 242 -2.53 11.66 -25.61
CA VAL A 242 -2.73 11.34 -24.19
C VAL A 242 -4.22 11.30 -23.87
N LYS A 243 -4.66 10.26 -23.18
CA LYS A 243 -6.03 10.12 -22.70
C LYS A 243 -6.03 9.78 -21.20
N PHE A 244 -6.84 10.49 -20.45
CA PHE A 244 -7.16 10.17 -19.05
C PHE A 244 -8.56 9.57 -18.95
N PRO A 245 -8.82 8.65 -18.02
CA PRO A 245 -10.14 8.06 -17.82
C PRO A 245 -11.14 9.10 -17.32
N VAL A 246 -12.38 9.00 -17.76
CA VAL A 246 -13.50 9.76 -17.20
C VAL A 246 -13.73 9.30 -15.76
N VAL A 247 -13.94 10.25 -14.85
CA VAL A 247 -14.33 9.99 -13.47
C VAL A 247 -15.85 10.05 -13.35
N TYR A 248 -16.47 9.02 -12.79
CA TYR A 248 -17.92 8.98 -12.53
C TYR A 248 -18.19 9.42 -11.10
N ARG A 249 -18.36 10.75 -10.91
CA ARG A 249 -18.52 11.38 -9.60
C ARG A 249 -19.76 10.92 -8.84
N GLU A 250 -20.83 10.55 -9.57
CA GLU A 250 -22.09 10.12 -8.99
C GLU A 250 -21.93 8.88 -8.10
N VAL A 251 -20.95 8.03 -8.43
CA VAL A 251 -20.67 6.78 -7.74
C VAL A 251 -19.27 6.74 -7.11
N SER A 252 -18.49 7.82 -7.27
CA SER A 252 -17.19 7.96 -6.62
C SER A 252 -17.33 8.62 -5.25
N ARG A 253 -16.68 8.03 -4.25
CA ARG A 253 -16.71 8.43 -2.84
C ARG A 253 -15.31 8.28 -2.26
N LYS A 254 -15.19 8.50 -0.95
CA LYS A 254 -13.92 8.39 -0.23
C LYS A 254 -13.30 7.00 -0.33
N LYS A 255 -14.12 5.94 -0.33
CA LYS A 255 -13.68 4.53 -0.34
C LYS A 255 -13.96 3.79 -1.64
N ALA A 256 -14.63 4.42 -2.60
CA ALA A 256 -14.93 3.85 -3.90
C ALA A 256 -14.65 4.86 -5.01
N LEU A 257 -13.99 4.44 -6.10
CA LEU A 257 -13.68 5.29 -7.24
C LEU A 257 -14.03 4.56 -8.52
N ALA A 258 -14.96 5.14 -9.29
CA ALA A 258 -15.36 4.63 -10.59
C ALA A 258 -14.70 5.47 -11.70
N LEU A 259 -13.96 4.77 -12.58
CA LEU A 259 -13.26 5.35 -13.71
C LEU A 259 -13.66 4.64 -14.99
N GLU A 260 -13.61 5.35 -16.12
CA GLU A 260 -13.76 4.75 -17.46
C GLU A 260 -12.81 3.55 -17.61
N PHE A 261 -13.33 2.43 -18.11
CA PHE A 261 -12.49 1.30 -18.46
C PHE A 261 -11.77 1.57 -19.78
N LEU A 262 -10.48 1.92 -19.70
CA LEU A 262 -9.64 2.13 -20.87
C LEU A 262 -9.18 0.79 -21.43
N ARG A 263 -9.61 0.49 -22.68
CA ARG A 263 -9.15 -0.69 -23.41
C ARG A 263 -7.79 -0.43 -24.03
N GLY A 264 -6.83 -1.33 -23.80
CA GLY A 264 -5.49 -1.18 -24.34
C GLY A 264 -4.55 -2.27 -23.85
N VAL A 265 -3.28 -2.12 -24.21
CA VAL A 265 -2.18 -2.98 -23.78
C VAL A 265 -1.23 -2.20 -22.88
N LYS A 266 -0.53 -2.89 -21.99
CA LYS A 266 0.48 -2.25 -21.15
C LYS A 266 1.62 -1.69 -22.01
N LEU A 267 2.21 -0.60 -21.57
CA LEU A 267 3.35 0.01 -22.27
C LEU A 267 4.51 -0.98 -22.47
N SER A 268 4.74 -1.86 -21.49
CA SER A 268 5.73 -2.94 -21.59
C SER A 268 5.51 -3.87 -22.77
N ASP A 269 4.25 -4.07 -23.15
CA ASP A 269 3.85 -5.04 -24.17
C ASP A 269 3.53 -4.37 -25.52
N ALA A 270 3.55 -3.03 -25.55
CA ALA A 270 3.11 -2.24 -26.69
C ALA A 270 3.89 -2.54 -27.98
N LEU A 271 5.21 -2.74 -27.89
CA LEU A 271 6.05 -3.08 -29.05
C LEU A 271 5.66 -4.46 -29.63
N ALA A 272 5.37 -5.43 -28.79
CA ALA A 272 4.96 -6.76 -29.21
C ALA A 272 3.56 -6.73 -29.91
N HIS A 273 2.74 -5.71 -29.62
CA HIS A 273 1.45 -5.47 -30.27
C HIS A 273 1.53 -4.51 -31.46
N GLY A 274 2.73 -4.25 -31.99
CA GLY A 274 2.94 -3.47 -33.20
C GLY A 274 2.86 -1.95 -33.03
N HIS A 275 2.89 -1.43 -31.81
CA HIS A 275 2.94 0.02 -31.57
C HIS A 275 4.35 0.56 -31.81
N SER A 276 4.47 1.78 -32.36
CA SER A 276 5.74 2.47 -32.58
C SER A 276 6.34 2.96 -31.25
N GLY A 277 7.51 2.45 -30.89
CA GLY A 277 8.25 2.89 -29.70
C GLY A 277 8.63 4.37 -29.76
N GLU A 278 9.01 4.88 -30.93
CA GLU A 278 9.31 6.30 -31.14
C GLU A 278 8.13 7.20 -30.83
N ARG A 279 6.94 6.85 -31.37
CA ARG A 279 5.71 7.62 -31.12
C ARG A 279 5.31 7.57 -29.64
N LEU A 280 5.41 6.41 -29.00
CA LEU A 280 5.12 6.26 -27.57
C LEU A 280 6.07 7.08 -26.72
N ALA A 281 7.39 7.04 -27.02
CA ALA A 281 8.39 7.83 -26.29
C ALA A 281 8.15 9.33 -26.49
N LYS A 282 7.80 9.77 -27.69
CA LYS A 282 7.50 11.17 -27.99
C LYS A 282 6.26 11.66 -27.23
N ASN A 283 5.18 10.87 -27.20
CA ASN A 283 3.98 11.21 -26.46
C ASN A 283 4.23 11.25 -24.95
N LEU A 284 4.99 10.29 -24.42
CA LEU A 284 5.34 10.25 -23.01
C LEU A 284 6.19 11.46 -22.61
N LEU A 285 7.22 11.78 -23.38
CA LEU A 285 8.07 12.96 -23.12
C LEU A 285 7.24 14.25 -23.19
N HIS A 286 6.39 14.40 -24.22
CA HIS A 286 5.49 15.56 -24.33
C HIS A 286 4.62 15.68 -23.07
N ALA A 287 3.98 14.60 -22.65
CA ALA A 287 3.13 14.61 -21.45
C ALA A 287 3.92 14.99 -20.20
N LEU A 288 5.11 14.43 -19.99
CA LEU A 288 5.96 14.75 -18.84
C LEU A 288 6.43 16.22 -18.86
N PHE A 289 6.90 16.72 -20.01
CA PHE A 289 7.32 18.11 -20.13
C PHE A 289 6.17 19.08 -19.84
N LYS A 290 4.99 18.82 -20.39
CA LYS A 290 3.80 19.63 -20.12
C LYS A 290 3.46 19.63 -18.63
N GLN A 291 3.39 18.46 -17.99
CA GLN A 291 3.07 18.34 -16.55
C GLN A 291 4.07 19.10 -15.67
N ILE A 292 5.38 18.97 -15.95
CA ILE A 292 6.43 19.56 -15.12
C ILE A 292 6.58 21.06 -15.37
N PHE A 293 6.67 21.49 -16.64
CA PHE A 293 7.09 22.84 -16.99
C PHE A 293 5.94 23.81 -17.30
N GLU A 294 4.78 23.29 -17.74
CA GLU A 294 3.63 24.13 -18.05
C GLU A 294 2.59 24.11 -16.93
N ASP A 295 2.20 22.92 -16.46
CA ASP A 295 1.09 22.76 -15.52
C ASP A 295 1.57 22.80 -14.06
N GLY A 296 2.86 22.53 -13.79
CA GLY A 296 3.42 22.42 -12.44
C GLY A 296 2.69 21.37 -11.60
N PHE A 297 2.19 20.32 -12.25
CA PHE A 297 1.43 19.24 -11.63
C PHE A 297 1.72 17.91 -12.32
N PHE A 298 2.30 16.95 -11.53
CA PHE A 298 2.76 15.63 -12.01
C PHE A 298 2.60 14.58 -10.92
#